data_f9747eb51dc51853976aee678a237664
#
_entry.id   f9747eb51dc51853976aee678a237664
#
_cell.length_a   1.000
_cell.length_b   1.000
_cell.length_c   1.000
_cell.angle_alpha   90.00
_cell.angle_beta   90.00
_cell.angle_gamma   90.00
#
_symmetry.space_group_name_H-M   'P 1'
#
loop_
_entity.id
_entity.type
_entity.pdbx_description
1 polymer ?
#
loop_
_entity_poly.entity_id
_entity_poly.type
_entity_poly.pdbx_seq_one_letter_code
_entity_poly.pdbx_strand_id
1 'polypeptide(L)'
;MVSPAGICLTSRSQLLRLGEGQPFSVIGERINPTGKKELTRQLQAGQFDEAFRLADEQLQAGARILDVNVGASLVDETVLLPDLVQRLVSRVDVPLSLDSSNAQAIARALPYCPGSFLVNSISGEAGRMELLGPVCRDFGAPFILLPLQGTKLPVRASERIAIVEKLLEQADALGIPRRLVMVDILALSVSSKPEGALQCLEMVRWCRSQGLATTLGLSNVSFGLPARDLLNATFMAMCAGAGLSSCIANPSAPRLHEACDAVAVLQGSDSNAGSPPMPTGKPAAAWSGPARDRAPLPRPWGMPSFSAIWRTCCPCWKRNWPPVPNLSPWCRTS
;
A
#
# COMPACT_ATOMS: atom_id res chain seq x y z
N MET A 1 23.60 15.37 -2.49
CA MET A 1 22.23 15.17 -3.01
C MET A 1 21.68 13.94 -2.29
N VAL A 2 20.70 14.12 -1.41
CA VAL A 2 19.97 13.00 -0.79
C VAL A 2 19.14 12.38 -1.93
N SER A 3 19.39 11.10 -2.25
CA SER A 3 18.58 10.37 -3.21
C SER A 3 17.12 10.42 -2.75
N PRO A 4 16.13 10.71 -3.60
CA PRO A 4 14.74 10.76 -3.18
C PRO A 4 14.37 9.39 -2.57
N ALA A 5 14.11 9.40 -1.28
CA ALA A 5 13.83 8.18 -0.52
C ALA A 5 12.39 7.76 -0.77
N GLY A 6 12.13 7.12 -1.91
CA GLY A 6 10.90 6.37 -2.13
C GLY A 6 11.00 4.98 -1.53
N ILE A 7 9.86 4.38 -1.18
CA ILE A 7 9.80 2.95 -0.86
C ILE A 7 9.72 2.12 -2.14
N CYS A 8 10.18 0.89 -2.03
CA CYS A 8 10.19 -0.08 -3.13
C CYS A 8 9.43 -1.34 -2.69
N LEU A 9 8.37 -1.66 -3.39
CA LEU A 9 7.60 -2.88 -3.20
C LEU A 9 7.84 -3.81 -4.38
N THR A 10 7.89 -5.11 -4.11
CA THR A 10 8.08 -6.12 -5.15
C THR A 10 7.10 -7.26 -4.95
N SER A 11 6.64 -7.84 -6.06
CA SER A 11 5.97 -9.14 -6.11
C SER A 11 6.90 -10.18 -6.73
N ARG A 12 6.38 -11.25 -7.31
CA ARG A 12 7.18 -12.26 -8.01
C ARG A 12 7.91 -11.71 -9.23
N SER A 13 7.25 -10.84 -10.00
CA SER A 13 7.82 -10.28 -11.23
C SER A 13 7.73 -8.75 -11.34
N GLN A 14 7.01 -8.08 -10.45
CA GLN A 14 6.79 -6.65 -10.53
C GLN A 14 7.62 -5.88 -9.50
N LEU A 15 8.04 -4.69 -9.88
CA LEU A 15 8.68 -3.70 -9.04
C LEU A 15 7.83 -2.43 -9.06
N LEU A 16 7.40 -1.99 -7.90
CA LEU A 16 6.66 -0.75 -7.72
C LEU A 16 7.43 0.21 -6.80
N ARG A 17 7.62 1.44 -7.25
CA ARG A 17 8.21 2.51 -6.46
C ARG A 17 7.13 3.52 -6.08
N LEU A 18 7.15 3.96 -4.82
CA LEU A 18 6.26 5.00 -4.29
C LEU A 18 7.11 6.10 -3.68
N GLY A 19 6.77 7.34 -3.93
CA GLY A 19 7.52 8.50 -3.44
C GLY A 19 7.58 9.64 -4.45
N GLU A 20 8.43 10.61 -4.19
CA GLU A 20 8.58 11.79 -5.07
C GLU A 20 9.05 11.38 -6.47
N GLY A 21 8.42 11.96 -7.50
CA GLY A 21 8.75 11.67 -8.91
C GLY A 21 8.26 10.31 -9.40
N GLN A 22 7.49 9.57 -8.60
CA GLN A 22 6.84 8.33 -9.03
C GLN A 22 5.36 8.57 -9.32
N PRO A 23 4.75 7.79 -10.24
CA PRO A 23 3.31 7.87 -10.50
C PRO A 23 2.49 7.60 -9.23
N PHE A 24 1.42 8.39 -9.03
CA PHE A 24 0.49 8.17 -7.94
C PHE A 24 -0.10 6.75 -7.99
N SER A 25 -0.25 6.10 -6.84
CA SER A 25 -0.71 4.72 -6.79
C SER A 25 -1.88 4.53 -5.83
N VAL A 26 -2.87 3.75 -6.26
CA VAL A 26 -4.00 3.35 -5.41
C VAL A 26 -3.73 1.98 -4.81
N ILE A 27 -3.84 1.90 -3.48
CA ILE A 27 -3.82 0.67 -2.69
C ILE A 27 -5.26 0.24 -2.49
N GLY A 28 -5.63 -0.93 -2.99
CA GLY A 28 -7.01 -1.40 -2.99
C GLY A 28 -7.45 -1.89 -1.61
N GLU A 29 -8.48 -1.27 -1.03
CA GLU A 29 -8.98 -1.48 0.35
C GLU A 29 -10.09 -2.53 0.48
N ARG A 30 -10.43 -3.26 -0.60
CA ARG A 30 -11.68 -4.06 -0.58
C ARG A 30 -11.57 -5.38 0.17
N ILE A 31 -10.37 -5.95 0.36
CA ILE A 31 -10.18 -7.17 1.17
C ILE A 31 -10.08 -6.76 2.65
N ASN A 32 -11.21 -6.33 3.19
CA ASN A 32 -11.38 -5.95 4.58
C ASN A 32 -12.80 -6.31 5.01
N PRO A 33 -13.00 -7.12 6.08
CA PRO A 33 -14.32 -7.62 6.50
C PRO A 33 -15.26 -6.53 7.03
N THR A 34 -14.75 -5.35 7.40
CA THR A 34 -15.56 -4.27 7.95
C THR A 34 -16.73 -3.91 7.02
N GLY A 35 -17.96 -4.12 7.50
CA GLY A 35 -19.18 -3.85 6.75
C GLY A 35 -19.50 -4.86 5.61
N LYS A 36 -18.72 -5.94 5.44
CA LYS A 36 -18.91 -6.95 4.39
C LYS A 36 -19.29 -8.32 4.99
N LYS A 37 -20.58 -8.57 5.08
CA LYS A 37 -21.13 -9.78 5.73
C LYS A 37 -20.61 -11.08 5.09
N GLU A 38 -20.56 -11.15 3.76
CA GLU A 38 -20.13 -12.36 3.06
C GLU A 38 -18.65 -12.64 3.26
N LEU A 39 -17.78 -11.62 3.13
CA LEU A 39 -16.36 -11.77 3.41
C LEU A 39 -16.13 -12.21 4.86
N THR A 40 -16.80 -11.56 5.82
CA THR A 40 -16.73 -11.93 7.25
C THR A 40 -17.11 -13.39 7.48
N ARG A 41 -18.25 -13.84 6.91
CA ARG A 41 -18.71 -15.22 7.02
C ARG A 41 -17.70 -16.22 6.47
N GLN A 42 -17.13 -15.93 5.30
CA GLN A 42 -16.14 -16.82 4.68
C GLN A 42 -14.84 -16.86 5.49
N LEU A 43 -14.33 -15.72 5.95
CA LEU A 43 -13.12 -15.67 6.81
C LEU A 43 -13.31 -16.47 8.09
N GLN A 44 -14.49 -16.39 8.73
CA GLN A 44 -14.82 -17.20 9.92
C GLN A 44 -14.86 -18.71 9.62
N ALA A 45 -15.17 -19.09 8.38
CA ALA A 45 -15.18 -20.48 7.92
C ALA A 45 -13.82 -20.93 7.33
N GLY A 46 -12.79 -20.09 7.33
CA GLY A 46 -11.51 -20.38 6.67
C GLY A 46 -11.60 -20.44 5.14
N GLN A 47 -12.61 -19.78 4.54
CA GLN A 47 -12.84 -19.74 3.11
C GLN A 47 -12.43 -18.39 2.53
N PHE A 48 -11.94 -18.36 1.27
CA PHE A 48 -11.32 -17.16 0.68
C PHE A 48 -11.89 -16.77 -0.70
N ASP A 49 -12.95 -17.43 -1.18
CA ASP A 49 -13.48 -17.17 -2.52
C ASP A 49 -13.89 -15.72 -2.71
N GLU A 50 -14.53 -15.11 -1.69
CA GLU A 50 -14.88 -13.70 -1.71
C GLU A 50 -13.66 -12.79 -1.67
N ALA A 51 -12.61 -13.14 -0.91
CA ALA A 51 -11.36 -12.39 -0.90
C ALA A 51 -10.69 -12.44 -2.28
N PHE A 52 -10.69 -13.58 -2.95
CA PHE A 52 -10.16 -13.74 -4.30
C PHE A 52 -10.96 -12.94 -5.33
N ARG A 53 -12.30 -13.01 -5.27
CA ARG A 53 -13.17 -12.21 -6.14
C ARG A 53 -12.89 -10.72 -5.98
N LEU A 54 -12.77 -10.24 -4.74
CA LEU A 54 -12.45 -8.85 -4.44
C LEU A 54 -11.03 -8.47 -4.90
N ALA A 55 -10.06 -9.39 -4.85
CA ALA A 55 -8.73 -9.16 -5.39
C ALA A 55 -8.78 -8.94 -6.90
N ASP A 56 -9.44 -9.86 -7.63
CA ASP A 56 -9.57 -9.79 -9.09
C ASP A 56 -10.28 -8.50 -9.53
N GLU A 57 -11.37 -8.11 -8.87
CA GLU A 57 -12.09 -6.87 -9.16
C GLU A 57 -11.22 -5.62 -8.98
N GLN A 58 -10.44 -5.57 -7.90
CA GLN A 58 -9.55 -4.44 -7.65
C GLN A 58 -8.42 -4.34 -8.67
N LEU A 59 -7.85 -5.47 -9.07
CA LEU A 59 -6.81 -5.52 -10.11
C LEU A 59 -7.36 -5.08 -11.47
N GLN A 60 -8.56 -5.54 -11.85
CA GLN A 60 -9.26 -5.09 -13.06
C GLN A 60 -9.54 -3.59 -13.03
N ALA A 61 -9.81 -3.05 -11.85
CA ALA A 61 -9.99 -1.62 -11.62
C ALA A 61 -8.66 -0.84 -11.46
N GLY A 62 -7.51 -1.44 -11.75
CA GLY A 62 -6.22 -0.76 -11.80
C GLY A 62 -5.49 -0.62 -10.46
N ALA A 63 -5.90 -1.33 -9.40
CA ALA A 63 -5.12 -1.39 -8.17
C ALA A 63 -3.73 -1.98 -8.44
N ARG A 64 -2.69 -1.33 -7.90
CA ARG A 64 -1.30 -1.78 -8.04
C ARG A 64 -0.76 -2.46 -6.79
N ILE A 65 -1.48 -2.36 -5.69
CA ILE A 65 -1.22 -2.97 -4.39
C ILE A 65 -2.58 -3.39 -3.84
N LEU A 66 -2.67 -4.53 -3.17
CA LEU A 66 -3.88 -4.96 -2.47
C LEU A 66 -3.64 -4.93 -0.96
N ASP A 67 -4.46 -4.16 -0.25
CA ASP A 67 -4.49 -4.17 1.21
C ASP A 67 -5.33 -5.34 1.69
N VAL A 68 -4.76 -6.16 2.58
CA VAL A 68 -5.33 -7.44 3.01
C VAL A 68 -5.51 -7.43 4.51
N ASN A 69 -6.77 -7.38 4.93
CA ASN A 69 -7.20 -7.41 6.32
C ASN A 69 -8.15 -8.60 6.54
N VAL A 70 -7.87 -9.41 7.56
CA VAL A 70 -8.69 -10.56 7.97
C VAL A 70 -9.31 -10.38 9.37
N GLY A 71 -9.18 -9.18 9.96
CA GLY A 71 -9.62 -8.86 11.32
C GLY A 71 -11.14 -8.87 11.44
N ALA A 72 -11.70 -10.04 11.72
CA ALA A 72 -13.11 -10.24 12.01
C ALA A 72 -13.30 -10.91 13.37
N SER A 73 -14.46 -10.71 13.99
CA SER A 73 -14.80 -11.39 15.23
C SER A 73 -14.68 -12.92 15.08
N LEU A 74 -14.13 -13.59 16.06
CA LEU A 74 -13.94 -15.04 16.11
C LEU A 74 -12.93 -15.59 15.06
N VAL A 75 -12.08 -14.74 14.50
CA VAL A 75 -11.01 -15.14 13.58
C VAL A 75 -9.66 -15.08 14.32
N ASP A 76 -8.85 -16.11 14.18
CA ASP A 76 -7.44 -16.07 14.56
C ASP A 76 -6.61 -15.55 13.40
N GLU A 77 -6.28 -14.26 13.44
CA GLU A 77 -5.48 -13.60 12.41
C GLU A 77 -4.08 -14.23 12.27
N THR A 78 -3.53 -14.84 13.33
CA THR A 78 -2.19 -15.45 13.30
C THR A 78 -2.14 -16.72 12.46
N VAL A 79 -3.29 -17.29 12.15
CA VAL A 79 -3.46 -18.45 11.27
C VAL A 79 -4.00 -18.02 9.91
N LEU A 80 -5.04 -17.16 9.92
CA LEU A 80 -5.78 -16.86 8.70
C LEU A 80 -5.04 -15.91 7.76
N LEU A 81 -4.33 -14.90 8.29
CA LEU A 81 -3.59 -13.96 7.44
C LEU A 81 -2.46 -14.65 6.66
N PRO A 82 -1.60 -15.48 7.28
CA PRO A 82 -0.60 -16.24 6.54
C PRO A 82 -1.19 -17.16 5.46
N ASP A 83 -2.29 -17.88 5.75
CA ASP A 83 -2.93 -18.76 4.78
C ASP A 83 -3.52 -17.98 3.59
N LEU A 84 -4.23 -16.88 3.85
CA LEU A 84 -4.75 -16.02 2.77
C LEU A 84 -3.61 -15.42 1.93
N VAL A 85 -2.54 -14.91 2.56
CA VAL A 85 -1.38 -14.36 1.86
C VAL A 85 -0.73 -15.41 0.96
N GLN A 86 -0.48 -16.61 1.46
CA GLN A 86 0.12 -17.72 0.69
C GLN A 86 -0.71 -18.06 -0.56
N ARG A 87 -2.03 -18.04 -0.45
CA ARG A 87 -2.92 -18.31 -1.58
C ARG A 87 -3.02 -17.14 -2.54
N LEU A 88 -3.09 -15.90 -2.02
CA LEU A 88 -3.14 -14.71 -2.86
C LEU A 88 -1.88 -14.54 -3.71
N VAL A 89 -0.68 -14.72 -3.14
CA VAL A 89 0.57 -14.58 -3.91
C VAL A 89 0.71 -15.63 -5.02
N SER A 90 0.00 -16.74 -4.95
CA SER A 90 -0.07 -17.74 -6.03
C SER A 90 -1.02 -17.32 -7.15
N ARG A 91 -2.01 -16.47 -6.84
CA ARG A 91 -3.07 -16.04 -7.77
C ARG A 91 -2.77 -14.69 -8.42
N VAL A 92 -2.26 -13.74 -7.65
CA VAL A 92 -2.01 -12.37 -8.13
C VAL A 92 -0.52 -12.07 -8.17
N ASP A 93 -0.10 -11.19 -9.08
CA ASP A 93 1.30 -10.76 -9.19
C ASP A 93 1.42 -9.25 -8.96
N VAL A 94 0.95 -8.80 -7.80
CA VAL A 94 1.13 -7.45 -7.26
C VAL A 94 1.61 -7.53 -5.82
N PRO A 95 2.32 -6.54 -5.30
CA PRO A 95 2.64 -6.46 -3.89
C PRO A 95 1.36 -6.41 -3.04
N LEU A 96 1.39 -7.02 -1.85
CA LEU A 96 0.32 -6.89 -0.87
C LEU A 96 0.72 -5.91 0.23
N SER A 97 -0.29 -5.29 0.84
CA SER A 97 -0.20 -4.57 2.11
C SER A 97 -0.85 -5.43 3.18
N LEU A 98 -0.09 -5.81 4.20
CA LEU A 98 -0.55 -6.67 5.28
C LEU A 98 -1.15 -5.80 6.39
N ASP A 99 -2.48 -5.71 6.44
CA ASP A 99 -3.22 -4.87 7.37
C ASP A 99 -3.69 -5.69 8.57
N SER A 100 -3.00 -5.56 9.69
CA SER A 100 -3.37 -6.18 10.95
C SER A 100 -2.88 -5.39 12.16
N SER A 101 -3.72 -5.32 13.19
CA SER A 101 -3.30 -4.84 14.51
C SER A 101 -2.49 -5.90 15.27
N ASN A 102 -2.51 -7.17 14.82
CA ASN A 102 -1.79 -8.28 15.44
C ASN A 102 -0.40 -8.44 14.82
N ALA A 103 0.63 -8.02 15.55
CA ALA A 103 2.01 -8.09 15.10
C ALA A 103 2.50 -9.53 14.80
N GLN A 104 1.97 -10.53 15.52
CA GLN A 104 2.31 -11.93 15.28
C GLN A 104 1.71 -12.44 13.97
N ALA A 105 0.51 -11.98 13.61
CA ALA A 105 -0.10 -12.30 12.33
C ALA A 105 0.75 -11.78 11.15
N ILE A 106 1.21 -10.54 11.23
CA ILE A 106 2.13 -9.94 10.25
C ILE A 106 3.44 -10.72 10.18
N ALA A 107 4.09 -10.97 11.33
CA ALA A 107 5.37 -11.68 11.38
C ALA A 107 5.27 -13.11 10.80
N ARG A 108 4.14 -13.79 10.98
CA ARG A 108 3.88 -15.12 10.40
C ARG A 108 3.53 -15.07 8.91
N ALA A 109 2.97 -13.97 8.41
CA ALA A 109 2.60 -13.82 7.00
C ALA A 109 3.79 -13.45 6.11
N LEU A 110 4.73 -12.64 6.62
CA LEU A 110 5.88 -12.16 5.85
C LEU A 110 6.72 -13.25 5.18
N PRO A 111 7.00 -14.42 5.80
CA PRO A 111 7.74 -15.51 5.13
C PRO A 111 7.11 -16.05 3.85
N TYR A 112 5.80 -15.86 3.65
CA TYR A 112 5.10 -16.30 2.44
C TYR A 112 5.11 -15.26 1.32
N CYS A 113 5.62 -14.04 1.60
CA CYS A 113 5.71 -12.98 0.63
C CYS A 113 6.92 -13.20 -0.30
N PRO A 114 6.72 -13.35 -1.63
CA PRO A 114 7.81 -13.62 -2.57
C PRO A 114 8.67 -12.38 -2.86
N GLY A 115 8.38 -11.25 -2.22
CA GLY A 115 9.05 -9.98 -2.42
C GLY A 115 8.93 -9.05 -1.22
N SER A 116 9.16 -7.76 -1.45
CA SER A 116 9.06 -6.70 -0.44
C SER A 116 7.62 -6.20 -0.36
N PHE A 117 6.86 -6.66 0.63
CA PHE A 117 5.47 -6.31 0.86
C PHE A 117 5.35 -5.18 1.89
N LEU A 118 4.25 -4.44 1.82
CA LEU A 118 3.98 -3.34 2.74
C LEU A 118 3.35 -3.86 4.04
N VAL A 119 3.80 -3.36 5.18
CA VAL A 119 3.18 -3.65 6.49
C VAL A 119 2.32 -2.46 6.90
N ASN A 120 1.04 -2.70 7.18
CA ASN A 120 0.05 -1.71 7.60
C ASN A 120 -0.46 -2.10 9.00
N SER A 121 -0.06 -1.46 10.11
CA SER A 121 0.87 -0.35 10.26
C SER A 121 1.61 -0.43 11.61
N ILE A 122 2.62 0.40 11.80
CA ILE A 122 3.27 0.62 13.10
C ILE A 122 2.81 1.97 13.64
N SER A 123 2.01 1.94 14.72
CA SER A 123 1.54 3.14 15.39
C SER A 123 2.51 3.59 16.49
N GLY A 124 2.27 4.81 17.02
CA GLY A 124 3.02 5.36 18.16
C GLY A 124 2.68 4.74 19.51
N GLU A 125 1.95 3.64 19.55
CA GLU A 125 1.68 2.90 20.78
C GLU A 125 2.96 2.20 21.27
N ALA A 126 3.09 2.11 22.60
CA ALA A 126 4.28 1.54 23.23
C ALA A 126 4.51 0.09 22.77
N GLY A 127 5.76 -0.23 22.45
CA GLY A 127 6.18 -1.58 22.06
C GLY A 127 5.89 -1.98 20.61
N ARG A 128 5.13 -1.18 19.86
CA ARG A 128 4.78 -1.53 18.45
C ARG A 128 6.00 -1.47 17.54
N MET A 129 6.81 -0.42 17.65
CA MET A 129 8.03 -0.26 16.86
C MET A 129 9.07 -1.32 17.22
N GLU A 130 9.27 -1.58 18.51
CA GLU A 130 10.21 -2.59 19.03
C GLU A 130 9.84 -4.00 18.59
N LEU A 131 8.54 -4.28 18.45
CA LEU A 131 8.03 -5.60 18.05
C LEU A 131 8.08 -5.83 16.55
N LEU A 132 7.59 -4.89 15.74
CA LEU A 132 7.47 -5.03 14.28
C LEU A 132 8.66 -4.46 13.51
N GLY A 133 9.29 -3.41 14.02
CA GLY A 133 10.39 -2.73 13.33
C GLY A 133 11.54 -3.66 12.95
N PRO A 134 12.11 -4.47 13.88
CA PRO A 134 13.15 -5.44 13.54
C PRO A 134 12.68 -6.47 12.51
N VAL A 135 11.44 -6.94 12.60
CA VAL A 135 10.88 -7.89 11.62
C VAL A 135 10.82 -7.24 10.24
N CYS A 136 10.29 -6.03 10.13
CA CYS A 136 10.24 -5.28 8.86
C CYS A 136 11.65 -5.06 8.28
N ARG A 137 12.63 -4.69 9.13
CA ARG A 137 14.03 -4.53 8.71
C ARG A 137 14.61 -5.82 8.17
N ASP A 138 14.44 -6.92 8.89
CA ASP A 138 15.07 -8.21 8.56
C ASP A 138 14.47 -8.85 7.30
N PHE A 139 13.17 -8.62 7.04
CA PHE A 139 12.51 -9.01 5.79
C PHE A 139 12.67 -7.96 4.66
N GLY A 140 13.21 -6.76 4.95
CA GLY A 140 13.25 -5.68 3.98
C GLY A 140 11.85 -5.21 3.57
N ALA A 141 10.87 -5.36 4.45
CA ALA A 141 9.47 -4.99 4.24
C ALA A 141 9.24 -3.52 4.61
N PRO A 142 8.86 -2.64 3.68
CA PRO A 142 8.40 -1.31 4.02
C PRO A 142 7.18 -1.36 4.93
N PHE A 143 7.03 -0.33 5.76
CA PHE A 143 5.90 -0.25 6.68
C PHE A 143 5.36 1.18 6.76
N ILE A 144 4.08 1.28 7.09
CA ILE A 144 3.38 2.54 7.30
C ILE A 144 3.55 2.95 8.77
N LEU A 145 4.10 4.15 9.00
CA LEU A 145 4.01 4.82 10.29
C LEU A 145 2.66 5.50 10.42
N LEU A 146 1.89 5.07 11.41
CA LEU A 146 0.59 5.66 11.72
C LEU A 146 0.76 6.63 12.90
N PRO A 147 0.51 7.95 12.71
CA PRO A 147 0.72 8.98 13.74
C PRO A 147 -0.41 8.98 14.79
N LEU A 148 -0.64 7.84 15.42
CA LEU A 148 -1.56 7.64 16.54
C LEU A 148 -0.78 7.20 17.76
N GLN A 149 -1.00 7.89 18.91
CA GLN A 149 -0.40 7.54 20.20
C GLN A 149 -1.39 7.80 21.31
N GLY A 150 -1.63 6.78 22.15
CA GLY A 150 -2.56 6.85 23.27
C GLY A 150 -4.01 7.09 22.81
N THR A 151 -4.82 7.72 23.66
CA THR A 151 -6.26 7.87 23.44
C THR A 151 -6.65 9.18 22.73
N LYS A 152 -5.73 10.15 22.66
CA LYS A 152 -6.01 11.46 22.04
C LYS A 152 -5.73 11.39 20.53
N LEU A 153 -6.76 11.70 19.73
CA LEU A 153 -6.63 11.81 18.28
C LEU A 153 -5.87 13.10 17.90
N PRO A 154 -4.72 13.03 17.21
CA PRO A 154 -3.97 14.22 16.80
C PRO A 154 -4.65 14.88 15.60
N VAL A 155 -5.27 16.06 15.83
CA VAL A 155 -6.02 16.79 14.79
C VAL A 155 -5.07 17.66 13.96
N ARG A 156 -4.14 18.35 14.61
CA ARG A 156 -3.22 19.29 13.96
C ARG A 156 -2.05 18.55 13.29
N ALA A 157 -1.55 19.08 12.18
CA ALA A 157 -0.38 18.57 11.51
C ALA A 157 0.84 18.51 12.45
N SER A 158 1.06 19.56 13.27
CA SER A 158 2.15 19.61 14.24
C SER A 158 2.12 18.47 15.27
N GLU A 159 0.93 18.07 15.74
CA GLU A 159 0.78 16.94 16.66
C GLU A 159 1.17 15.61 15.98
N ARG A 160 0.77 15.42 14.71
CA ARG A 160 1.12 14.23 13.91
C ARG A 160 2.60 14.19 13.59
N ILE A 161 3.18 15.32 13.21
CA ILE A 161 4.61 15.47 12.91
C ILE A 161 5.43 15.06 14.13
N ALA A 162 5.11 15.58 15.31
CA ALA A 162 5.84 15.22 16.54
C ALA A 162 5.79 13.71 16.85
N ILE A 163 4.66 13.03 16.58
CA ILE A 163 4.56 11.58 16.74
C ILE A 163 5.43 10.87 15.71
N VAL A 164 5.38 11.30 14.44
CA VAL A 164 6.20 10.70 13.37
C VAL A 164 7.70 10.89 13.63
N GLU A 165 8.14 12.10 14.05
CA GLU A 165 9.54 12.37 14.38
C GLU A 165 10.03 11.40 15.46
N LYS A 166 9.26 11.20 16.54
CA LYS A 166 9.58 10.24 17.59
C LYS A 166 9.67 8.81 17.07
N LEU A 167 8.73 8.39 16.19
CA LEU A 167 8.75 7.06 15.59
C LEU A 167 9.95 6.87 14.64
N LEU A 168 10.34 7.92 13.95
CA LEU A 168 11.53 7.92 13.10
C LEU A 168 12.82 7.80 13.93
N GLU A 169 12.91 8.46 15.09
CA GLU A 169 14.02 8.30 16.03
C GLU A 169 14.11 6.86 16.56
N GLN A 170 12.97 6.25 16.91
CA GLN A 170 12.92 4.84 17.32
C GLN A 170 13.37 3.91 16.18
N ALA A 171 12.91 4.15 14.94
CA ALA A 171 13.33 3.39 13.77
C ALA A 171 14.85 3.50 13.53
N ASP A 172 15.41 4.70 13.63
CA ASP A 172 16.85 4.95 13.48
C ASP A 172 17.66 4.23 14.59
N ALA A 173 17.20 4.27 15.84
CA ALA A 173 17.81 3.57 16.96
C ALA A 173 17.82 2.04 16.76
N LEU A 174 16.83 1.49 16.06
CA LEU A 174 16.75 0.07 15.70
C LEU A 174 17.50 -0.26 14.39
N GLY A 175 18.19 0.71 13.78
CA GLY A 175 18.91 0.54 12.52
C GLY A 175 18.00 0.28 11.32
N ILE A 176 16.77 0.79 11.34
CA ILE A 176 15.80 0.62 10.25
C ILE A 176 16.04 1.69 9.19
N PRO A 177 16.33 1.32 7.93
CA PRO A 177 16.59 2.29 6.88
C PRO A 177 15.35 3.13 6.54
N ARG A 178 15.51 4.43 6.34
CA ARG A 178 14.43 5.36 5.95
C ARG A 178 13.69 4.93 4.67
N ARG A 179 14.34 4.21 3.75
CA ARG A 179 13.70 3.63 2.55
C ARG A 179 12.63 2.55 2.83
N LEU A 180 12.51 2.11 4.06
CA LEU A 180 11.45 1.20 4.50
C LEU A 180 10.27 1.93 5.17
N VAL A 181 10.33 3.26 5.26
CA VAL A 181 9.33 4.04 5.99
C VAL A 181 8.40 4.76 5.02
N MET A 182 7.10 4.56 5.19
CA MET A 182 6.01 5.32 4.60
C MET A 182 5.17 5.93 5.73
N VAL A 183 4.62 7.13 5.55
CA VAL A 183 3.83 7.79 6.58
C VAL A 183 2.37 7.84 6.19
N ASP A 184 1.47 7.39 7.07
CA ASP A 184 0.04 7.68 6.95
C ASP A 184 -0.22 9.12 7.38
N ILE A 185 -0.88 9.89 6.51
CA ILE A 185 -1.22 11.29 6.76
C ILE A 185 -2.36 11.44 7.78
N LEU A 186 -3.07 10.35 8.10
CA LEU A 186 -4.19 10.29 9.04
C LEU A 186 -5.34 11.21 8.62
N ALA A 187 -6.01 10.87 7.53
CA ALA A 187 -7.20 11.58 7.10
C ALA A 187 -8.33 11.43 8.12
N LEU A 188 -8.83 12.55 8.63
CA LEU A 188 -9.96 12.61 9.54
C LEU A 188 -11.18 13.15 8.81
N SER A 189 -12.39 12.73 9.26
CA SER A 189 -13.63 13.21 8.68
C SER A 189 -13.81 14.73 8.88
N VAL A 190 -13.99 15.44 7.77
CA VAL A 190 -14.23 16.89 7.80
C VAL A 190 -15.60 17.26 8.36
N SER A 191 -16.53 16.30 8.48
CA SER A 191 -17.79 16.51 9.17
C SER A 191 -17.62 16.78 10.67
N SER A 192 -16.61 16.12 11.28
CA SER A 192 -16.28 16.27 12.71
C SER A 192 -15.06 17.17 12.96
N LYS A 193 -14.18 17.30 11.97
CA LYS A 193 -12.95 18.09 12.02
C LYS A 193 -12.82 18.90 10.73
N PRO A 194 -13.50 20.06 10.62
CA PRO A 194 -13.55 20.84 9.38
C PRO A 194 -12.19 21.23 8.80
N GLU A 195 -11.20 21.47 9.67
CA GLU A 195 -9.83 21.79 9.29
C GLU A 195 -9.01 20.56 8.86
N GLY A 196 -9.53 19.35 9.04
CA GLY A 196 -8.78 18.10 8.88
C GLY A 196 -8.15 17.93 7.51
N ALA A 197 -8.81 18.36 6.44
CA ALA A 197 -8.27 18.30 5.09
C ALA A 197 -7.03 19.20 4.91
N LEU A 198 -7.06 20.42 5.43
CA LEU A 198 -5.93 21.36 5.37
C LEU A 198 -4.75 20.86 6.21
N GLN A 199 -5.03 20.27 7.38
CA GLN A 199 -4.00 19.67 8.22
C GLN A 199 -3.31 18.47 7.51
N CYS A 200 -4.05 17.71 6.69
CA CYS A 200 -3.46 16.67 5.84
C CYS A 200 -2.52 17.26 4.78
N LEU A 201 -2.90 18.34 4.10
CA LEU A 201 -2.03 18.99 3.11
C LEU A 201 -0.72 19.51 3.73
N GLU A 202 -0.78 20.07 4.94
CA GLU A 202 0.39 20.52 5.69
C GLU A 202 1.30 19.33 6.02
N MET A 203 0.74 18.23 6.50
CA MET A 203 1.47 17.00 6.82
C MET A 203 2.13 16.40 5.57
N VAL A 204 1.43 16.35 4.42
CA VAL A 204 1.99 15.87 3.13
C VAL A 204 3.20 16.70 2.73
N ARG A 205 3.12 18.04 2.80
CA ARG A 205 4.22 18.94 2.44
C ARG A 205 5.43 18.72 3.35
N TRP A 206 5.19 18.56 4.65
CA TRP A 206 6.26 18.24 5.59
C TRP A 206 6.93 16.92 5.27
N CYS A 207 6.16 15.81 5.08
CA CYS A 207 6.72 14.52 4.71
C CYS A 207 7.54 14.59 3.42
N ARG A 208 7.04 15.32 2.41
CA ARG A 208 7.76 15.55 1.17
C ARG A 208 9.10 16.26 1.40
N SER A 209 9.14 17.28 2.27
CA SER A 209 10.38 17.99 2.61
C SER A 209 11.40 17.09 3.33
N GLN A 210 10.93 16.02 3.98
CA GLN A 210 11.77 15.00 4.62
C GLN A 210 12.13 13.83 3.66
N GLY A 211 11.67 13.85 2.41
CA GLY A 211 11.87 12.77 1.44
C GLY A 211 11.10 11.48 1.78
N LEU A 212 10.04 11.55 2.59
CA LEU A 212 9.24 10.41 3.02
C LEU A 212 8.10 10.13 2.04
N ALA A 213 7.93 8.87 1.67
CA ALA A 213 6.73 8.42 0.97
C ALA A 213 5.50 8.49 1.88
N THR A 214 4.33 8.73 1.31
CA THR A 214 3.10 8.98 2.07
C THR A 214 1.91 8.22 1.53
N THR A 215 0.98 7.89 2.43
CA THR A 215 -0.34 7.33 2.11
C THR A 215 -1.41 7.91 3.03
N LEU A 216 -2.67 7.61 2.76
CA LEU A 216 -3.80 7.87 3.65
C LEU A 216 -4.99 6.98 3.31
N GLY A 217 -5.83 6.69 4.30
CA GLY A 217 -7.15 6.08 4.09
C GLY A 217 -8.13 7.14 3.55
N LEU A 218 -8.35 7.12 2.23
CA LEU A 218 -9.07 8.20 1.52
C LEU A 218 -10.52 8.35 1.98
N SER A 219 -11.20 7.24 2.19
CA SER A 219 -12.64 7.20 2.52
C SER A 219 -13.00 7.89 3.85
N ASN A 220 -12.00 8.12 4.71
CA ASN A 220 -12.19 8.74 6.02
C ASN A 220 -12.58 10.21 5.92
N VAL A 221 -12.03 10.96 4.97
CA VAL A 221 -12.25 12.42 4.85
C VAL A 221 -13.72 12.77 4.69
N SER A 222 -14.47 11.96 3.96
CA SER A 222 -15.88 12.20 3.60
C SER A 222 -16.88 11.46 4.50
N PHE A 223 -16.41 10.80 5.56
CA PHE A 223 -17.31 10.04 6.44
C PHE A 223 -18.40 10.93 7.03
N GLY A 224 -19.66 10.47 6.91
CA GLY A 224 -20.84 11.20 7.38
C GLY A 224 -21.32 12.34 6.46
N LEU A 225 -20.73 12.54 5.29
CA LEU A 225 -21.11 13.58 4.34
C LEU A 225 -21.79 12.99 3.09
N PRO A 226 -22.66 13.78 2.40
CA PRO A 226 -23.16 13.42 1.08
C PRO A 226 -22.07 13.58 0.00
N ALA A 227 -22.31 13.04 -1.21
CA ALA A 227 -21.43 13.14 -2.37
C ALA A 227 -19.97 12.68 -2.08
N ARG A 228 -19.82 11.59 -1.34
CA ARG A 228 -18.53 11.08 -0.86
C ARG A 228 -17.51 10.88 -1.98
N ASP A 229 -17.94 10.35 -3.12
CA ASP A 229 -17.02 10.07 -4.25
C ASP A 229 -16.41 11.37 -4.80
N LEU A 230 -17.19 12.46 -4.87
CA LEU A 230 -16.67 13.76 -5.29
C LEU A 230 -15.68 14.32 -4.27
N LEU A 231 -16.02 14.25 -2.98
CA LEU A 231 -15.14 14.73 -1.90
C LEU A 231 -13.84 13.95 -1.86
N ASN A 232 -13.89 12.61 -1.97
CA ASN A 232 -12.73 11.75 -1.99
C ASN A 232 -11.81 12.06 -3.17
N ALA A 233 -12.36 12.13 -4.38
CA ALA A 233 -11.60 12.40 -5.59
C ALA A 233 -10.93 13.79 -5.55
N THR A 234 -11.68 14.81 -5.11
CA THR A 234 -11.15 16.18 -4.96
C THR A 234 -10.05 16.24 -3.90
N PHE A 235 -10.28 15.63 -2.74
CA PHE A 235 -9.29 15.62 -1.67
C PHE A 235 -8.02 14.85 -2.08
N MET A 236 -8.17 13.72 -2.76
CA MET A 236 -7.02 12.97 -3.31
C MET A 236 -6.20 13.87 -4.26
N ALA A 237 -6.85 14.56 -5.20
CA ALA A 237 -6.16 15.44 -6.14
C ALA A 237 -5.42 16.59 -5.43
N MET A 238 -6.04 17.20 -4.40
CA MET A 238 -5.39 18.23 -3.56
C MET A 238 -4.13 17.67 -2.86
N CYS A 239 -4.24 16.48 -2.26
CA CYS A 239 -3.12 15.82 -1.57
C CYS A 239 -2.02 15.40 -2.54
N ALA A 240 -2.36 14.84 -3.70
CA ALA A 240 -1.40 14.48 -4.75
C ALA A 240 -0.64 15.72 -5.27
N GLY A 241 -1.34 16.85 -5.47
CA GLY A 241 -0.70 18.13 -5.79
C GLY A 241 0.24 18.64 -4.70
N ALA A 242 0.00 18.29 -3.43
CA ALA A 242 0.90 18.61 -2.32
C ALA A 242 2.11 17.63 -2.22
N GLY A 243 2.06 16.46 -2.89
CA GLY A 243 3.12 15.45 -2.90
C GLY A 243 2.75 14.10 -2.28
N LEU A 244 1.46 13.81 -2.08
CA LEU A 244 1.00 12.48 -1.63
C LEU A 244 1.41 11.41 -2.65
N SER A 245 1.98 10.29 -2.17
CA SER A 245 2.52 9.22 -3.03
C SER A 245 1.49 8.16 -3.39
N SER A 246 0.56 7.89 -2.47
CA SER A 246 -0.48 6.85 -2.65
C SER A 246 -1.69 7.12 -1.76
N CYS A 247 -2.79 6.41 -2.01
CA CYS A 247 -3.91 6.34 -1.07
C CYS A 247 -4.45 4.92 -0.97
N ILE A 248 -4.99 4.59 0.20
CA ILE A 248 -5.78 3.38 0.45
C ILE A 248 -7.22 3.75 0.14
N ALA A 249 -7.80 3.13 -0.89
CA ALA A 249 -9.11 3.50 -1.40
C ALA A 249 -9.78 2.35 -2.16
N ASN A 250 -11.07 2.51 -2.49
CA ASN A 250 -11.76 1.63 -3.42
C ASN A 250 -11.34 1.95 -4.87
N PRO A 251 -10.56 1.11 -5.54
CA PRO A 251 -10.10 1.37 -6.89
C PRO A 251 -11.22 1.35 -7.94
N SER A 252 -12.40 0.79 -7.61
CA SER A 252 -13.55 0.78 -8.53
C SER A 252 -14.39 2.08 -8.50
N ALA A 253 -13.97 3.10 -7.75
CA ALA A 253 -14.68 4.38 -7.70
C ALA A 253 -14.39 5.23 -8.96
N PRO A 254 -15.37 5.48 -9.86
CA PRO A 254 -15.10 6.13 -11.15
C PRO A 254 -14.46 7.51 -11.02
N ARG A 255 -14.95 8.33 -10.10
CA ARG A 255 -14.40 9.67 -9.86
C ARG A 255 -12.95 9.66 -9.35
N LEU A 256 -12.53 8.59 -8.67
CA LEU A 256 -11.14 8.44 -8.23
C LEU A 256 -10.22 8.24 -9.44
N HIS A 257 -10.62 7.40 -10.39
CA HIS A 257 -9.86 7.20 -11.64
C HIS A 257 -9.71 8.50 -12.42
N GLU A 258 -10.85 9.17 -12.69
CA GLU A 258 -10.86 10.47 -13.38
C GLU A 258 -9.88 11.47 -12.72
N ALA A 259 -9.88 11.53 -11.40
CA ALA A 259 -8.99 12.42 -10.67
C ALA A 259 -7.51 11.96 -10.71
N CYS A 260 -7.23 10.66 -10.67
CA CYS A 260 -5.87 10.13 -10.82
C CYS A 260 -5.29 10.45 -12.20
N ASP A 261 -6.08 10.25 -13.27
CA ASP A 261 -5.66 10.55 -14.64
C ASP A 261 -5.42 12.07 -14.82
N ALA A 262 -6.34 12.89 -14.30
CA ALA A 262 -6.17 14.34 -14.34
C ALA A 262 -4.91 14.81 -13.59
N VAL A 263 -4.63 14.22 -12.42
CA VAL A 263 -3.42 14.51 -11.64
C VAL A 263 -2.16 14.10 -12.41
N ALA A 264 -2.16 12.92 -13.04
CA ALA A 264 -1.02 12.46 -13.84
C ALA A 264 -0.69 13.42 -14.98
N VAL A 265 -1.71 13.90 -15.70
CA VAL A 265 -1.55 14.92 -16.76
C VAL A 265 -1.01 16.23 -16.19
N LEU A 266 -1.63 16.75 -15.12
CA LEU A 266 -1.26 18.04 -14.52
C LEU A 266 0.14 18.04 -13.90
N GLN A 267 0.62 16.88 -13.43
CA GLN A 267 1.97 16.71 -12.89
C GLN A 267 3.02 16.37 -13.98
N GLY A 268 2.61 16.21 -15.24
CA GLY A 268 3.50 15.82 -16.32
C GLY A 268 4.06 14.40 -16.18
N SER A 269 3.41 13.56 -15.39
CA SER A 269 3.81 12.15 -15.17
C SER A 269 3.16 11.19 -16.18
N ASP A 270 2.19 11.67 -16.98
CA ASP A 270 1.60 10.93 -18.10
C ASP A 270 2.46 11.14 -19.36
N SER A 271 3.25 10.13 -19.70
CA SER A 271 4.04 10.12 -20.95
C SER A 271 3.18 10.02 -22.22
N ASN A 272 1.85 9.81 -22.08
CA ASN A 272 0.89 9.64 -23.15
C ASN A 272 -0.25 10.69 -23.10
N ALA A 273 0.06 11.94 -22.77
CA ALA A 273 -0.90 13.06 -22.70
C ALA A 273 -1.77 13.31 -23.97
N GLY A 274 -1.76 12.39 -24.93
CA GLY A 274 -2.62 12.36 -26.10
C GLY A 274 -3.76 11.33 -26.07
N SER A 275 -3.88 10.53 -25.00
CA SER A 275 -5.03 9.63 -24.85
C SER A 275 -6.20 10.42 -24.26
N PRO A 276 -7.34 10.53 -24.95
CA PRO A 276 -8.50 11.23 -24.39
C PRO A 276 -8.94 10.55 -23.09
N PRO A 277 -9.39 11.30 -22.07
CA PRO A 277 -9.97 10.73 -20.86
C PRO A 277 -11.10 9.78 -21.27
N MET A 278 -11.12 8.58 -20.68
CA MET A 278 -12.15 7.58 -20.97
C MET A 278 -13.54 8.19 -20.69
N PRO A 279 -14.48 8.13 -21.65
CA PRO A 279 -15.80 8.71 -21.47
C PRO A 279 -16.51 7.96 -20.33
N THR A 280 -16.89 8.72 -19.32
CA THR A 280 -17.73 8.25 -18.22
C THR A 280 -19.10 7.84 -18.76
N GLY A 281 -19.47 6.56 -18.65
CA GLY A 281 -20.86 6.16 -18.81
C GLY A 281 -21.24 5.01 -19.71
N LYS A 282 -20.30 4.18 -20.17
CA LYS A 282 -20.62 2.87 -20.78
C LYS A 282 -19.65 1.80 -20.27
N PRO A 283 -20.14 0.56 -19.98
CA PRO A 283 -19.23 -0.54 -19.75
C PRO A 283 -18.32 -0.64 -20.98
N ALA A 284 -17.01 -0.74 -20.76
CA ALA A 284 -16.02 -0.81 -21.81
C ALA A 284 -16.36 -1.95 -22.77
N ALA A 285 -17.00 -1.62 -23.90
CA ALA A 285 -16.86 -2.45 -25.07
C ALA A 285 -15.36 -2.40 -25.42
N ALA A 286 -14.75 -3.56 -25.51
CA ALA A 286 -13.34 -3.71 -25.82
C ALA A 286 -12.97 -2.75 -26.96
N TRP A 287 -12.12 -1.77 -26.66
CA TRP A 287 -11.54 -0.92 -27.70
C TRP A 287 -10.60 -1.80 -28.54
N SER A 288 -11.10 -2.29 -29.66
CA SER A 288 -10.30 -2.90 -30.70
C SER A 288 -9.61 -1.77 -31.46
N GLY A 289 -8.56 -1.21 -30.91
CA GLY A 289 -7.64 -0.38 -31.67
C GLY A 289 -7.10 -1.17 -32.85
N PRO A 290 -6.74 -0.50 -33.97
CA PRO A 290 -6.20 -1.18 -35.14
C PRO A 290 -5.02 -2.04 -34.68
N ALA A 291 -5.06 -3.32 -35.04
CA ALA A 291 -3.99 -4.28 -34.80
C ALA A 291 -2.68 -3.65 -35.29
N ARG A 292 -1.88 -3.14 -34.36
CA ARG A 292 -0.48 -2.87 -34.68
C ARG A 292 0.20 -4.22 -34.62
N ASP A 293 0.69 -4.70 -35.72
CA ASP A 293 1.67 -5.77 -35.78
C ASP A 293 2.79 -5.43 -34.81
N ARG A 294 2.68 -5.98 -33.60
CA ARG A 294 3.77 -5.93 -32.62
C ARG A 294 4.76 -7.00 -33.05
N ALA A 295 5.75 -6.59 -33.80
CA ALA A 295 6.99 -7.35 -33.77
C ALA A 295 7.40 -7.55 -32.30
N PRO A 296 7.86 -8.76 -31.89
CA PRO A 296 8.31 -8.99 -30.54
C PRO A 296 9.40 -7.96 -30.22
N LEU A 297 9.14 -7.12 -29.22
CA LEU A 297 10.14 -6.18 -28.73
C LEU A 297 11.39 -6.98 -28.34
N PRO A 298 12.58 -6.58 -28.81
CA PRO A 298 13.81 -7.20 -28.37
C PRO A 298 13.85 -7.11 -26.82
N ARG A 299 14.18 -8.20 -26.15
CA ARG A 299 14.35 -8.22 -24.68
C ARG A 299 15.32 -7.10 -24.33
N PRO A 300 14.97 -6.17 -23.40
CA PRO A 300 15.93 -5.18 -22.97
C PRO A 300 17.14 -5.92 -22.37
N TRP A 301 18.28 -5.72 -22.97
CA TRP A 301 19.56 -6.20 -22.48
C TRP A 301 19.76 -5.62 -21.07
N GLY A 302 19.89 -6.50 -20.06
CA GLY A 302 20.37 -6.11 -18.73
C GLY A 302 19.38 -6.04 -17.60
N MET A 303 18.19 -6.68 -17.67
CA MET A 303 17.44 -6.89 -16.43
C MET A 303 18.18 -7.91 -15.56
N PRO A 304 18.65 -7.50 -14.36
CA PRO A 304 19.26 -8.45 -13.43
C PRO A 304 18.23 -9.49 -13.01
N SER A 305 18.67 -10.74 -12.80
CA SER A 305 17.84 -11.81 -12.26
C SER A 305 17.20 -11.37 -10.93
N PHE A 306 16.06 -11.94 -10.57
CA PHE A 306 15.36 -11.69 -9.31
C PHE A 306 16.30 -11.64 -8.10
N SER A 307 17.29 -12.56 -8.05
CA SER A 307 18.33 -12.57 -7.04
C SER A 307 19.27 -11.34 -7.07
N ALA A 308 19.45 -10.71 -8.22
CA ALA A 308 20.28 -9.51 -8.35
C ALA A 308 19.50 -8.24 -7.92
N ILE A 309 18.20 -8.15 -8.25
CA ILE A 309 17.33 -7.07 -7.77
C ILE A 309 17.24 -7.11 -6.25
N TRP A 310 17.07 -8.30 -5.68
CA TRP A 310 17.01 -8.51 -4.23
C TRP A 310 18.31 -8.10 -3.52
N ARG A 311 19.47 -8.45 -4.10
CA ARG A 311 20.78 -8.07 -3.52
C ARG A 311 21.04 -6.57 -3.51
N THR A 312 20.48 -5.84 -4.45
CA THR A 312 20.65 -4.39 -4.55
C THR A 312 19.70 -3.64 -3.62
N CYS A 313 18.49 -4.18 -3.38
CA CYS A 313 17.48 -3.55 -2.52
C CYS A 313 17.55 -4.05 -1.06
N CYS A 314 18.12 -5.22 -0.79
CA CYS A 314 18.19 -5.83 0.55
C CYS A 314 19.58 -6.43 0.84
N PRO A 315 20.52 -5.69 1.42
CA PRO A 315 21.86 -6.20 1.75
C PRO A 315 21.91 -7.30 2.82
N CYS A 316 20.79 -7.63 3.47
CA CYS A 316 20.77 -8.42 4.70
C CYS A 316 20.55 -9.93 4.53
N TRP A 317 20.57 -10.47 3.30
CA TRP A 317 20.26 -11.89 3.01
C TRP A 317 21.17 -12.95 3.68
N LYS A 318 22.30 -12.62 4.26
CA LYS A 318 23.32 -13.58 4.71
C LYS A 318 23.29 -13.93 6.20
N ARG A 319 22.17 -13.91 6.92
CA ARG A 319 22.12 -14.41 8.29
C ARG A 319 21.20 -15.62 8.43
N ASN A 320 21.80 -16.70 8.98
CA ASN A 320 21.23 -18.00 9.26
C ASN A 320 19.85 -17.93 9.93
N TRP A 321 18.82 -18.37 9.22
CA TRP A 321 17.50 -18.66 9.79
C TRP A 321 17.37 -20.16 10.02
N PRO A 322 16.68 -20.60 11.09
CA PRO A 322 16.36 -22.01 11.26
C PRO A 322 15.42 -22.47 10.12
N PRO A 323 15.49 -23.75 9.70
CA PRO A 323 14.67 -24.26 8.62
C PRO A 323 13.19 -24.16 8.98
N VAL A 324 12.40 -23.52 8.11
CA VAL A 324 10.95 -23.51 8.19
C VAL A 324 10.45 -24.94 7.92
N PRO A 325 9.68 -25.55 8.81
CA PRO A 325 9.11 -26.88 8.54
C PRO A 325 8.09 -26.78 7.40
N ASN A 326 8.23 -27.63 6.40
CA ASN A 326 7.32 -27.85 5.27
C ASN A 326 7.19 -26.72 4.24
N LEU A 327 8.28 -26.39 3.55
CA LEU A 327 8.18 -25.80 2.22
C LEU A 327 7.88 -26.91 1.20
N SER A 328 6.87 -26.69 0.36
CA SER A 328 6.52 -27.57 -0.75
C SER A 328 7.70 -27.75 -1.72
N PRO A 329 7.78 -28.85 -2.51
CA PRO A 329 8.94 -29.23 -3.35
C PRO A 329 9.35 -28.18 -4.41
N TRP A 330 8.55 -27.17 -4.66
CA TRP A 330 8.76 -26.16 -5.70
C TRP A 330 9.82 -25.08 -5.39
N CYS A 331 10.34 -25.03 -4.16
CA CYS A 331 11.38 -24.07 -3.77
C CYS A 331 12.81 -24.63 -3.79
N ARG A 332 13.07 -25.82 -4.35
CA ARG A 332 14.39 -26.47 -4.31
C ARG A 332 15.21 -26.41 -5.59
N THR A 333 14.71 -25.77 -6.65
CA THR A 333 15.48 -25.68 -7.91
C THR A 333 15.38 -24.27 -8.49
N SER A 334 16.31 -23.42 -8.16
CA SER A 334 16.96 -22.41 -9.03
C SER A 334 18.08 -21.73 -8.25
#